data_5da94bd7a9ed1e8f07c1d3540fa8ea78
#
_entry.id   5da94bd7a9ed1e8f07c1d3540fa8ea78
#
_cell.length_a   1.000
_cell.length_b   1.000
_cell.length_c   1.000
_cell.angle_alpha   90.00
_cell.angle_beta   90.00
_cell.angle_gamma   90.00
#
_symmetry.space_group_name_H-M   'P 1'
#
loop_
_entity.id
_entity.type
_entity.pdbx_description
1 polymer ?
#
loop_
_entity_poly.entity_id
_entity_poly.type
_entity_poly.pdbx_seq_one_letter_code
_entity_poly.pdbx_strand_id
1 'polypeptide(L)'
;MILIESTMKYILTFILSFLSFLVCSQNITITDIPTIDQLPVNAIHRVFRDSEGYMWYGTVNGLCRDDGYHVKVFRSDIDTPGLLEDNLVECIAEDKKGNIWFGTDKGAYILNKSDYSVHPIDPKRLKNIPVMYLYATSDGSMWLGYRSVLAKYDTNGQLVKEYPIRNEHGGASISGFCESRNHEIIISVWNGRVYHLDKEKDEFIPYPDKMRSRNPTVMVQDNEQDYFWLATWGDGVVRFDPSAPGDSMFVYSEIPVSYTHLRAHETTLHL
;
A
#
# COMPACT_ATOMS: atom_id res chain seq x y z
N MET A 1 -14.87 48.74 38.38
CA MET A 1 -14.67 47.30 38.43
C MET A 1 -15.24 46.60 37.18
N ILE A 2 -16.47 46.88 36.77
CA ILE A 2 -17.13 46.25 35.60
C ILE A 2 -16.44 46.54 34.24
N LEU A 3 -15.87 47.74 34.06
CA LEU A 3 -15.19 48.11 32.80
C LEU A 3 -13.87 47.35 32.60
N ILE A 4 -13.15 47.01 33.68
CA ILE A 4 -11.85 46.31 33.62
C ILE A 4 -12.06 44.83 33.26
N GLU A 5 -13.12 44.20 33.77
CA GLU A 5 -13.48 42.82 33.42
C GLU A 5 -13.89 42.65 31.95
N SER A 6 -14.61 43.61 31.41
CA SER A 6 -15.01 43.62 30.00
C SER A 6 -13.78 43.73 29.08
N THR A 7 -12.87 44.66 29.37
CA THR A 7 -11.65 44.86 28.57
C THR A 7 -10.75 43.67 28.62
N MET A 8 -10.63 42.99 29.76
CA MET A 8 -9.81 41.79 29.93
C MET A 8 -10.36 40.60 29.16
N LYS A 9 -11.70 40.45 29.06
CA LYS A 9 -12.34 39.45 28.22
C LYS A 9 -12.03 39.65 26.72
N TYR A 10 -12.09 40.86 26.23
CA TYR A 10 -11.77 41.16 24.81
C TYR A 10 -10.30 40.92 24.49
N ILE A 11 -9.39 41.27 25.41
CA ILE A 11 -7.96 40.99 25.25
C ILE A 11 -7.70 39.50 25.25
N LEU A 12 -8.33 38.73 26.15
CA LEU A 12 -8.18 37.27 26.21
C LEU A 12 -8.74 36.59 24.97
N THR A 13 -9.88 37.02 24.45
CA THR A 13 -10.48 36.52 23.21
C THR A 13 -9.60 36.84 22.01
N PHE A 14 -8.98 38.03 21.97
CA PHE A 14 -8.06 38.41 20.90
C PHE A 14 -6.76 37.60 20.95
N ILE A 15 -6.21 37.34 22.12
CA ILE A 15 -5.04 36.50 22.31
C ILE A 15 -5.34 35.05 21.92
N LEU A 16 -6.48 34.48 22.32
CA LEU A 16 -6.95 33.16 21.93
C LEU A 16 -7.16 33.04 20.41
N SER A 17 -7.74 34.05 19.80
CA SER A 17 -7.91 34.16 18.35
C SER A 17 -6.58 34.27 17.62
N PHE A 18 -5.58 34.96 18.18
CA PHE A 18 -4.24 35.07 17.59
C PHE A 18 -3.42 33.78 17.77
N LEU A 19 -3.59 33.07 18.90
CA LEU A 19 -2.98 31.75 19.09
C LEU A 19 -3.53 30.68 18.11
N SER A 20 -4.79 30.81 17.69
CA SER A 20 -5.35 29.87 16.69
C SER A 20 -4.77 30.08 15.27
N PHE A 21 -4.17 31.25 14.98
CA PHE A 21 -3.41 31.48 13.74
C PHE A 21 -1.99 30.91 13.75
N LEU A 22 -1.48 30.49 14.92
CA LEU A 22 -0.22 29.77 15.05
C LEU A 22 -0.36 28.25 14.84
N VAL A 23 -1.49 27.79 14.33
CA VAL A 23 -1.64 26.41 13.85
C VAL A 23 -0.66 26.22 12.71
N CYS A 24 0.37 25.50 13.02
CA CYS A 24 1.50 25.14 12.21
C CYS A 24 1.05 24.71 10.81
N SER A 25 1.25 25.56 9.82
CA SER A 25 1.32 25.12 8.44
C SER A 25 2.49 24.15 8.36
N GLN A 26 2.22 22.86 8.22
CA GLN A 26 3.27 21.91 7.89
C GLN A 26 3.77 22.29 6.50
N ASN A 27 4.96 22.86 6.44
CA ASN A 27 5.63 23.08 5.18
C ASN A 27 6.06 21.70 4.64
N ILE A 28 5.31 21.21 3.67
CA ILE A 28 5.71 20.03 2.91
C ILE A 28 6.88 20.46 2.03
N THR A 29 8.07 19.99 2.36
CA THR A 29 9.26 20.18 1.52
C THR A 29 9.33 18.99 0.57
N ILE A 30 9.21 19.24 -0.72
CA ILE A 30 9.45 18.25 -1.75
C ILE A 30 10.93 18.33 -2.12
N THR A 31 11.66 17.23 -1.97
CA THR A 31 13.07 17.13 -2.35
C THR A 31 13.23 16.03 -3.38
N ASP A 32 14.11 16.25 -4.34
CA ASP A 32 14.46 15.22 -5.32
C ASP A 32 15.18 14.05 -4.63
N ILE A 33 14.97 12.84 -5.13
CA ILE A 33 15.71 11.65 -4.72
C ILE A 33 17.10 11.74 -5.36
N PRO A 34 18.20 11.82 -4.59
CA PRO A 34 19.55 12.05 -5.15
C PRO A 34 20.00 10.98 -6.14
N THR A 35 19.45 9.79 -6.04
CA THR A 35 19.80 8.58 -6.82
C THR A 35 18.85 8.30 -7.97
N ILE A 36 17.90 9.22 -8.26
CA ILE A 36 16.83 8.99 -9.26
C ILE A 36 17.39 8.67 -10.65
N ASP A 37 18.50 9.32 -11.05
CA ASP A 37 19.15 9.13 -12.34
C ASP A 37 19.86 7.77 -12.48
N GLN A 38 20.02 7.03 -11.38
CA GLN A 38 20.59 5.68 -11.38
C GLN A 38 19.53 4.59 -11.57
N LEU A 39 18.25 4.95 -11.53
CA LEU A 39 17.18 3.98 -11.79
C LEU A 39 17.19 3.61 -13.28
N PRO A 40 16.93 2.32 -13.61
CA PRO A 40 16.95 1.85 -15.01
C PRO A 40 15.81 2.45 -15.83
N VAL A 41 14.77 2.95 -15.19
CA VAL A 41 13.58 3.57 -15.80
C VAL A 41 12.88 4.48 -14.79
N ASN A 42 12.10 5.45 -15.28
CA ASN A 42 11.33 6.36 -14.43
C ASN A 42 9.93 5.80 -14.07
N ALA A 43 9.54 4.65 -14.61
CA ALA A 43 8.25 4.02 -14.32
C ALA A 43 8.38 3.15 -13.05
N ILE A 44 7.99 3.71 -11.92
CA ILE A 44 7.98 3.06 -10.61
C ILE A 44 6.55 2.64 -10.29
N HIS A 45 6.33 1.34 -10.07
CA HIS A 45 5.04 0.78 -9.69
C HIS A 45 4.89 0.67 -8.18
N ARG A 46 5.99 0.39 -7.48
CA ARG A 46 5.97 0.22 -6.03
C ARG A 46 7.19 0.86 -5.37
N VAL A 47 6.96 1.48 -4.23
CA VAL A 47 8.00 1.97 -3.33
C VAL A 47 7.84 1.26 -1.99
N PHE A 48 8.93 0.76 -1.44
CA PHE A 48 8.95 0.06 -0.17
C PHE A 48 10.21 0.45 0.61
N ARG A 49 10.08 0.70 1.91
CA ARG A 49 11.21 0.91 2.80
C ARG A 49 11.36 -0.31 3.69
N ASP A 50 12.54 -0.94 3.68
CA ASP A 50 12.80 -2.10 4.51
C ASP A 50 13.14 -1.73 5.97
N SER A 51 13.26 -2.75 6.81
CA SER A 51 13.56 -2.60 8.25
C SER A 51 14.95 -2.03 8.53
N GLU A 52 15.88 -2.11 7.58
CA GLU A 52 17.23 -1.54 7.67
C GLU A 52 17.27 -0.09 7.16
N GLY A 53 16.17 0.41 6.57
CA GLY A 53 16.02 1.77 6.08
C GLY A 53 16.34 1.97 4.61
N TYR A 54 16.71 0.92 3.88
CA TYR A 54 16.90 0.99 2.43
C TYR A 54 15.59 1.17 1.69
N MET A 55 15.63 1.93 0.60
CA MET A 55 14.49 2.09 -0.29
C MET A 55 14.54 1.06 -1.41
N TRP A 56 13.39 0.46 -1.67
CA TRP A 56 13.18 -0.51 -2.74
C TRP A 56 12.17 0.01 -3.72
N TYR A 57 12.49 -0.08 -5.00
CA TYR A 57 11.61 0.36 -6.08
C TYR A 57 11.28 -0.83 -6.99
N GLY A 58 10.01 -1.16 -7.10
CA GLY A 58 9.50 -2.04 -8.14
C GLY A 58 9.28 -1.24 -9.41
N THR A 59 9.99 -1.59 -10.47
CA THR A 59 9.94 -0.89 -11.74
C THR A 59 9.52 -1.82 -12.87
N VAL A 60 9.24 -1.27 -14.04
CA VAL A 60 9.00 -2.05 -15.26
C VAL A 60 10.28 -2.77 -15.77
N ASN A 61 11.44 -2.46 -15.19
CA ASN A 61 12.73 -3.03 -15.61
C ASN A 61 13.57 -3.53 -14.42
N GLY A 62 12.94 -4.23 -13.49
CA GLY A 62 13.55 -4.89 -12.36
C GLY A 62 13.22 -4.31 -11.00
N LEU A 63 13.71 -4.98 -9.97
CA LEU A 63 13.70 -4.56 -8.60
C LEU A 63 14.97 -3.74 -8.32
N CYS A 64 14.82 -2.56 -7.74
CA CYS A 64 15.95 -1.68 -7.41
C CYS A 64 16.05 -1.51 -5.90
N ARG A 65 17.27 -1.58 -5.34
CA ARG A 65 17.61 -1.24 -3.98
C ARG A 65 18.44 0.03 -3.94
N ASP A 66 18.01 1.00 -3.20
CA ASP A 66 18.68 2.29 -3.03
C ASP A 66 19.17 2.46 -1.59
N ASP A 67 20.45 2.75 -1.41
CA ASP A 67 21.08 2.99 -0.11
C ASP A 67 21.31 4.50 0.14
N GLY A 68 20.77 5.36 -0.71
CA GLY A 68 20.92 6.81 -0.67
C GLY A 68 22.15 7.33 -1.44
N TYR A 69 23.03 6.44 -1.90
CA TYR A 69 24.23 6.76 -2.67
C TYR A 69 24.29 6.01 -3.99
N HIS A 70 23.86 4.75 -3.99
CA HIS A 70 23.90 3.85 -5.13
C HIS A 70 22.62 3.06 -5.27
N VAL A 71 22.22 2.81 -6.52
CA VAL A 71 21.10 1.93 -6.84
C VAL A 71 21.64 0.60 -7.38
N LYS A 72 21.29 -0.50 -6.70
CA LYS A 72 21.52 -1.86 -7.19
C LYS A 72 20.26 -2.39 -7.86
N VAL A 73 20.41 -2.88 -9.10
CA VAL A 73 19.29 -3.39 -9.90
C VAL A 73 19.34 -4.92 -9.98
N PHE A 74 18.21 -5.55 -9.74
CA PHE A 74 17.98 -7.00 -9.91
C PHE A 74 17.00 -7.22 -11.04
N ARG A 75 17.48 -7.75 -12.15
CA ARG A 75 16.70 -8.01 -13.37
C ARG A 75 17.32 -9.14 -14.17
N SER A 76 16.53 -9.69 -15.09
CA SER A 76 17.07 -10.59 -16.12
C SER A 76 17.57 -9.74 -17.29
N ASP A 77 18.86 -9.87 -17.61
CA ASP A 77 19.53 -9.23 -18.74
C ASP A 77 20.67 -10.10 -19.29
N ILE A 78 21.59 -9.52 -20.07
CA ILE A 78 22.72 -10.24 -20.68
C ILE A 78 23.67 -10.79 -19.60
N ASP A 79 23.87 -10.03 -18.51
CA ASP A 79 24.81 -10.39 -17.44
C ASP A 79 24.19 -11.38 -16.44
N THR A 80 22.87 -11.32 -16.27
CA THR A 80 22.10 -12.17 -15.37
C THR A 80 20.91 -12.82 -16.09
N PRO A 81 21.15 -13.65 -17.12
CA PRO A 81 20.09 -14.25 -17.90
C PRO A 81 19.26 -15.23 -17.07
N GLY A 82 17.94 -15.05 -17.08
CA GLY A 82 17.02 -15.94 -16.36
C GLY A 82 16.95 -15.72 -14.85
N LEU A 83 17.48 -14.60 -14.32
CA LEU A 83 17.33 -14.26 -12.91
C LEU A 83 15.84 -14.10 -12.55
N LEU A 84 15.07 -13.45 -13.41
CA LEU A 84 13.62 -13.31 -13.33
C LEU A 84 12.98 -13.81 -14.63
N GLU A 85 11.77 -14.37 -14.56
CA GLU A 85 10.97 -14.70 -15.74
C GLU A 85 10.35 -13.44 -16.39
N ASP A 86 10.20 -12.37 -15.60
CA ASP A 86 9.74 -11.04 -16.03
C ASP A 86 10.33 -9.95 -15.17
N ASN A 87 10.69 -8.83 -15.78
CA ASN A 87 11.30 -7.70 -15.07
C ASN A 87 10.29 -6.69 -14.51
N LEU A 88 9.00 -6.80 -14.83
CA LEU A 88 7.97 -5.92 -14.31
C LEU A 88 7.64 -6.30 -12.86
N VAL A 89 8.08 -5.48 -11.90
CA VAL A 89 7.87 -5.70 -10.47
C VAL A 89 6.67 -4.89 -9.98
N GLU A 90 5.63 -5.60 -9.54
CA GLU A 90 4.34 -5.03 -9.15
C GLU A 90 4.18 -4.82 -7.64
N CYS A 91 4.77 -5.67 -6.83
CA CYS A 91 4.61 -5.61 -5.37
C CYS A 91 5.89 -6.04 -4.66
N ILE A 92 6.09 -5.50 -3.45
CA ILE A 92 7.27 -5.72 -2.60
C ILE A 92 6.80 -5.81 -1.15
N ALA A 93 7.38 -6.74 -0.39
CA ALA A 93 7.24 -6.86 1.05
C ALA A 93 8.51 -7.42 1.68
N GLU A 94 8.71 -7.24 2.98
CA GLU A 94 9.81 -7.81 3.74
C GLU A 94 9.27 -8.85 4.72
N ASP A 95 9.89 -10.03 4.79
CA ASP A 95 9.56 -11.05 5.77
C ASP A 95 10.27 -10.80 7.12
N LYS A 96 9.89 -11.55 8.15
CA LYS A 96 10.51 -11.43 9.48
C LYS A 96 11.99 -11.82 9.55
N LYS A 97 12.52 -12.47 8.53
CA LYS A 97 13.94 -12.82 8.39
C LYS A 97 14.74 -11.71 7.70
N GLY A 98 14.04 -10.65 7.24
CA GLY A 98 14.64 -9.55 6.48
C GLY A 98 14.82 -9.84 4.99
N ASN A 99 14.25 -10.93 4.45
CA ASN A 99 14.28 -11.17 3.03
C ASN A 99 13.24 -10.31 2.32
N ILE A 100 13.53 -9.88 1.11
CA ILE A 100 12.60 -9.14 0.26
C ILE A 100 11.83 -10.10 -0.63
N TRP A 101 10.53 -10.10 -0.47
CA TRP A 101 9.60 -10.81 -1.35
C TRP A 101 9.08 -9.83 -2.38
N PHE A 102 9.04 -10.22 -3.64
CA PHE A 102 8.50 -9.37 -4.70
C PHE A 102 7.76 -10.19 -5.76
N GLY A 103 6.71 -9.60 -6.29
CA GLY A 103 5.87 -10.18 -7.33
C GLY A 103 6.10 -9.50 -8.67
N THR A 104 6.03 -10.31 -9.73
CA THR A 104 6.14 -9.89 -11.13
C THR A 104 4.94 -10.38 -11.92
N ASP A 105 4.84 -9.99 -13.19
CA ASP A 105 3.82 -10.51 -14.11
C ASP A 105 3.93 -12.01 -14.38
N LYS A 106 5.07 -12.65 -14.06
CA LYS A 106 5.30 -14.09 -14.33
C LYS A 106 5.73 -14.89 -13.11
N GLY A 107 5.43 -14.42 -11.91
CA GLY A 107 5.73 -15.14 -10.69
C GLY A 107 6.08 -14.25 -9.52
N ALA A 108 6.52 -14.89 -8.44
CA ALA A 108 7.03 -14.21 -7.26
C ALA A 108 8.37 -14.80 -6.83
N TYR A 109 9.16 -14.00 -6.13
CA TYR A 109 10.52 -14.27 -5.78
C TYR A 109 10.84 -13.85 -4.36
N ILE A 110 11.84 -14.50 -3.76
CA ILE A 110 12.50 -14.11 -2.52
C ILE A 110 13.91 -13.69 -2.84
N LEU A 111 14.30 -12.49 -2.44
CA LEU A 111 15.67 -12.00 -2.45
C LEU A 111 16.23 -12.06 -1.04
N ASN A 112 17.31 -12.79 -0.84
CA ASN A 112 18.06 -12.80 0.40
C ASN A 112 18.99 -11.58 0.44
N LYS A 113 18.83 -10.69 1.45
CA LYS A 113 19.62 -9.46 1.55
C LYS A 113 21.10 -9.72 1.90
N SER A 114 21.45 -10.88 2.48
CA SER A 114 22.82 -11.16 2.92
C SER A 114 23.76 -11.49 1.76
N ASP A 115 23.27 -12.18 0.72
CA ASP A 115 24.06 -12.62 -0.44
C ASP A 115 23.47 -12.17 -1.78
N TYR A 116 22.32 -11.53 -1.75
CA TYR A 116 21.55 -11.09 -2.92
C TYR A 116 21.11 -12.22 -3.84
N SER A 117 21.07 -13.47 -3.35
CA SER A 117 20.46 -14.55 -4.10
C SER A 117 18.97 -14.36 -4.28
N VAL A 118 18.47 -14.69 -5.47
CA VAL A 118 17.04 -14.58 -5.83
C VAL A 118 16.52 -15.97 -6.15
N HIS A 119 15.42 -16.35 -5.51
CA HIS A 119 14.79 -17.65 -5.69
C HIS A 119 13.31 -17.51 -5.98
N PRO A 120 12.76 -18.25 -6.96
CA PRO A 120 11.32 -18.22 -7.23
C PRO A 120 10.55 -18.90 -6.11
N ILE A 121 9.38 -18.33 -5.78
CA ILE A 121 8.41 -18.90 -4.84
C ILE A 121 7.49 -19.83 -5.62
N ASP A 122 7.36 -21.08 -5.15
CA ASP A 122 6.46 -22.09 -5.70
C ASP A 122 6.40 -22.08 -7.25
N PRO A 123 7.52 -22.34 -7.94
CA PRO A 123 7.58 -22.17 -9.40
C PRO A 123 6.67 -23.14 -10.15
N LYS A 124 6.18 -24.19 -9.52
CA LYS A 124 5.20 -25.12 -10.12
C LYS A 124 3.80 -24.48 -10.20
N ARG A 125 3.48 -23.61 -9.27
CA ARG A 125 2.17 -22.96 -9.14
C ARG A 125 2.16 -21.56 -9.74
N LEU A 126 3.20 -20.76 -9.47
CA LEU A 126 3.22 -19.33 -9.78
C LEU A 126 3.90 -18.98 -11.10
N LYS A 127 4.53 -19.95 -11.79
CA LYS A 127 5.16 -19.67 -13.09
C LYS A 127 4.13 -19.13 -14.11
N ASN A 128 4.45 -18.00 -14.73
CA ASN A 128 3.58 -17.27 -15.67
C ASN A 128 2.23 -16.83 -15.05
N ILE A 129 2.22 -16.60 -13.74
CA ILE A 129 1.07 -16.06 -13.04
C ILE A 129 1.44 -14.69 -12.47
N PRO A 130 0.73 -13.61 -12.83
CA PRO A 130 0.94 -12.31 -12.23
C PRO A 130 0.67 -12.35 -10.72
N VAL A 131 1.63 -11.86 -9.93
CA VAL A 131 1.48 -11.67 -8.48
C VAL A 131 1.45 -10.17 -8.21
N MET A 132 0.25 -9.67 -7.97
CA MET A 132 -0.03 -8.23 -7.89
C MET A 132 -0.01 -7.70 -6.47
N TYR A 133 -0.02 -8.59 -5.47
CA TYR A 133 -0.14 -8.20 -4.09
C TYR A 133 0.73 -9.06 -3.17
N LEU A 134 1.43 -8.38 -2.26
CA LEU A 134 2.22 -8.99 -1.19
C LEU A 134 1.99 -8.25 0.12
N TYR A 135 1.85 -9.00 1.21
CA TYR A 135 1.75 -8.46 2.55
C TYR A 135 2.37 -9.41 3.57
N ALA A 136 3.15 -8.85 4.49
CA ALA A 136 3.73 -9.57 5.62
C ALA A 136 2.89 -9.29 6.87
N THR A 137 2.33 -10.32 7.49
CA THR A 137 1.56 -10.17 8.72
C THR A 137 2.43 -10.26 9.97
N SER A 138 1.92 -9.76 11.08
CA SER A 138 2.61 -9.72 12.36
C SER A 138 2.94 -11.11 12.92
N ASP A 139 2.24 -12.17 12.50
CA ASP A 139 2.58 -13.57 12.82
C ASP A 139 3.75 -14.11 12.00
N GLY A 140 4.22 -13.35 11.01
CA GLY A 140 5.31 -13.70 10.10
C GLY A 140 4.87 -14.45 8.85
N SER A 141 3.58 -14.64 8.65
CA SER A 141 3.08 -15.19 7.39
C SER A 141 3.20 -14.18 6.26
N MET A 142 3.43 -14.69 5.05
CA MET A 142 3.42 -13.91 3.83
C MET A 142 2.15 -14.22 3.03
N TRP A 143 1.47 -13.17 2.60
CA TRP A 143 0.24 -13.27 1.84
C TRP A 143 0.45 -12.79 0.41
N LEU A 144 0.10 -13.63 -0.56
CA LEU A 144 0.26 -13.35 -1.98
C LEU A 144 -1.10 -13.30 -2.65
N GLY A 145 -1.38 -12.20 -3.35
CA GLY A 145 -2.58 -12.04 -4.17
C GLY A 145 -2.27 -12.28 -5.66
N TYR A 146 -2.90 -13.27 -6.26
CA TYR A 146 -2.81 -13.58 -7.68
C TYR A 146 -4.14 -14.07 -8.23
N ARG A 147 -4.50 -13.64 -9.44
CA ARG A 147 -5.82 -13.93 -10.01
C ARG A 147 -6.94 -13.56 -9.02
N SER A 148 -7.79 -14.53 -8.66
CA SER A 148 -8.84 -14.39 -7.64
C SER A 148 -8.54 -15.24 -6.41
N VAL A 149 -7.26 -15.37 -6.05
CA VAL A 149 -6.79 -16.15 -4.91
C VAL A 149 -5.92 -15.28 -4.03
N LEU A 150 -6.11 -15.38 -2.73
CA LEU A 150 -5.17 -14.92 -1.73
C LEU A 150 -4.55 -16.17 -1.08
N ALA A 151 -3.24 -16.32 -1.20
CA ALA A 151 -2.51 -17.46 -0.67
C ALA A 151 -1.66 -17.06 0.54
N LYS A 152 -1.74 -17.84 1.60
CA LYS A 152 -0.91 -17.71 2.80
C LYS A 152 0.29 -18.64 2.70
N TYR A 153 1.47 -18.09 2.87
CA TYR A 153 2.75 -18.80 2.95
C TYR A 153 3.37 -18.64 4.34
N ASP A 154 4.14 -19.62 4.75
CA ASP A 154 4.94 -19.54 5.97
C ASP A 154 6.26 -18.77 5.74
N THR A 155 7.03 -18.58 6.80
CA THR A 155 8.34 -17.91 6.77
C THR A 155 9.42 -18.64 5.98
N ASN A 156 9.15 -19.86 5.48
CA ASN A 156 10.05 -20.64 4.64
C ASN A 156 9.61 -20.64 3.17
N GLY A 157 8.57 -19.89 2.83
CA GLY A 157 8.03 -19.86 1.47
C GLY A 157 7.21 -21.11 1.11
N GLN A 158 6.72 -21.85 2.13
CA GLN A 158 5.85 -23.00 1.89
C GLN A 158 4.39 -22.55 1.94
N LEU A 159 3.61 -22.99 0.95
CA LEU A 159 2.18 -22.72 0.91
C LEU A 159 1.48 -23.36 2.11
N VAL A 160 0.78 -22.54 2.88
CA VAL A 160 -0.06 -22.97 4.01
C VAL A 160 -1.48 -23.22 3.53
N LYS A 161 -2.09 -22.22 2.85
CA LYS A 161 -3.46 -22.30 2.38
C LYS A 161 -3.74 -21.28 1.28
N GLU A 162 -4.69 -21.64 0.41
CA GLU A 162 -5.30 -20.75 -0.59
C GLU A 162 -6.73 -20.39 -0.20
N TYR A 163 -7.06 -19.13 -0.38
CA TYR A 163 -8.40 -18.59 -0.17
C TYR A 163 -8.91 -18.05 -1.50
N PRO A 164 -9.81 -18.78 -2.18
CA PRO A 164 -10.46 -18.27 -3.38
C PRO A 164 -11.38 -17.11 -3.01
N ILE A 165 -11.16 -15.95 -3.61
CA ILE A 165 -11.99 -14.76 -3.39
C ILE A 165 -12.98 -14.65 -4.55
N ARG A 166 -14.26 -14.65 -4.22
CA ARG A 166 -15.35 -14.54 -5.19
C ARG A 166 -16.20 -13.31 -4.89
N ASN A 167 -16.53 -12.57 -5.93
CA ASN A 167 -17.56 -11.55 -5.87
C ASN A 167 -18.81 -11.99 -6.65
N GLU A 168 -19.85 -11.16 -6.68
CA GLU A 168 -21.11 -11.45 -7.37
C GLU A 168 -20.95 -11.60 -8.90
N HIS A 169 -19.81 -11.14 -9.45
CA HIS A 169 -19.52 -11.13 -10.88
C HIS A 169 -18.47 -12.18 -11.29
N GLY A 170 -18.01 -13.03 -10.38
CA GLY A 170 -17.03 -14.07 -10.65
C GLY A 170 -15.69 -13.85 -9.95
N GLY A 171 -14.59 -13.84 -10.70
CA GLY A 171 -13.26 -13.65 -10.16
C GLY A 171 -13.00 -12.24 -9.66
N ALA A 172 -12.34 -12.12 -8.52
CA ALA A 172 -12.10 -10.85 -7.84
C ALA A 172 -10.61 -10.60 -7.62
N SER A 173 -10.11 -9.47 -8.11
CA SER A 173 -8.72 -9.05 -7.87
C SER A 173 -8.59 -8.35 -6.52
N ILE A 174 -7.61 -8.78 -5.72
CA ILE A 174 -7.26 -8.13 -4.46
C ILE A 174 -6.67 -6.76 -4.77
N SER A 175 -7.21 -5.72 -4.16
CA SER A 175 -6.77 -4.33 -4.35
C SER A 175 -6.17 -3.72 -3.08
N GLY A 176 -6.45 -4.28 -1.91
CA GLY A 176 -5.88 -3.85 -0.65
C GLY A 176 -5.85 -4.98 0.37
N PHE A 177 -4.88 -4.92 1.26
CA PHE A 177 -4.71 -5.83 2.37
C PHE A 177 -4.27 -5.04 3.60
N CYS A 178 -4.83 -5.35 4.73
CA CYS A 178 -4.43 -4.77 6.00
C CYS A 178 -4.61 -5.77 7.13
N GLU A 179 -3.68 -5.77 8.07
CA GLU A 179 -3.83 -6.42 9.36
C GLU A 179 -4.20 -5.35 10.39
N SER A 180 -5.33 -5.53 11.08
CA SER A 180 -5.75 -4.61 12.13
C SER A 180 -4.86 -4.73 13.38
N ARG A 181 -4.94 -3.78 14.30
CA ARG A 181 -4.26 -3.85 15.59
C ARG A 181 -4.66 -5.09 16.41
N ASN A 182 -5.87 -5.60 16.19
CA ASN A 182 -6.37 -6.83 16.81
C ASN A 182 -6.03 -8.09 16.00
N HIS A 183 -5.10 -7.99 15.04
CA HIS A 183 -4.69 -9.10 14.17
C HIS A 183 -5.84 -9.69 13.34
N GLU A 184 -6.81 -8.87 12.98
CA GLU A 184 -7.81 -9.25 11.99
C GLU A 184 -7.26 -8.97 10.60
N ILE A 185 -7.45 -9.91 9.69
CA ILE A 185 -7.05 -9.76 8.29
C ILE A 185 -8.24 -9.21 7.52
N ILE A 186 -8.03 -8.06 6.91
CA ILE A 186 -9.05 -7.35 6.12
C ILE A 186 -8.50 -7.14 4.72
N ILE A 187 -9.30 -7.42 3.71
CA ILE A 187 -8.95 -7.21 2.30
C ILE A 187 -10.01 -6.39 1.59
N SER A 188 -9.58 -5.61 0.63
CA SER A 188 -10.46 -4.99 -0.34
C SER A 188 -10.28 -5.63 -1.72
N VAL A 189 -11.34 -5.60 -2.51
CA VAL A 189 -11.43 -6.32 -3.78
C VAL A 189 -11.93 -5.36 -4.86
N TRP A 190 -11.24 -5.33 -5.99
CA TRP A 190 -11.65 -4.53 -7.15
C TRP A 190 -13.02 -4.97 -7.68
N ASN A 191 -13.89 -4.01 -7.99
CA ASN A 191 -15.31 -4.26 -8.34
C ASN A 191 -16.06 -5.08 -7.27
N GLY A 192 -15.63 -5.01 -6.02
CA GLY A 192 -16.17 -5.84 -4.96
C GLY A 192 -16.33 -5.09 -3.65
N ARG A 193 -16.26 -5.86 -2.58
CA ARG A 193 -16.47 -5.42 -1.21
C ARG A 193 -15.16 -5.45 -0.42
N VAL A 194 -15.25 -5.03 0.82
CA VAL A 194 -14.25 -5.31 1.85
C VAL A 194 -14.64 -6.64 2.52
N TYR A 195 -13.65 -7.48 2.76
CA TYR A 195 -13.81 -8.79 3.39
C TYR A 195 -12.94 -8.86 4.63
N HIS A 196 -13.32 -9.67 5.58
CA HIS A 196 -12.49 -10.06 6.72
C HIS A 196 -12.30 -11.57 6.78
N LEU A 197 -11.21 -12.02 7.36
CA LEU A 197 -10.98 -13.43 7.61
C LEU A 197 -11.75 -13.86 8.86
N ASP A 198 -12.80 -14.67 8.67
CA ASP A 198 -13.47 -15.36 9.76
C ASP A 198 -12.57 -16.52 10.23
N LYS A 199 -12.04 -16.41 11.45
CA LYS A 199 -11.09 -17.40 11.99
C LYS A 199 -11.75 -18.73 12.36
N GLU A 200 -13.07 -18.74 12.63
CA GLU A 200 -13.79 -19.96 12.96
C GLU A 200 -14.11 -20.79 11.72
N LYS A 201 -14.51 -20.12 10.65
CA LYS A 201 -14.79 -20.76 9.36
C LYS A 201 -13.56 -20.92 8.51
N ASP A 202 -12.49 -20.19 8.85
CA ASP A 202 -11.25 -20.11 8.09
C ASP A 202 -11.49 -19.74 6.60
N GLU A 203 -12.33 -18.71 6.37
CA GLU A 203 -12.70 -18.18 5.06
C GLU A 203 -12.89 -16.65 5.09
N PHE A 204 -12.76 -15.99 3.93
CA PHE A 204 -13.04 -14.56 3.81
C PHE A 204 -14.53 -14.32 3.63
N ILE A 205 -15.11 -13.55 4.55
CA ILE A 205 -16.52 -13.17 4.57
C ILE A 205 -16.64 -11.68 4.23
N PRO A 206 -17.55 -11.30 3.30
CA PRO A 206 -17.76 -9.90 2.99
C PRO A 206 -18.45 -9.16 4.15
N TYR A 207 -18.02 -7.92 4.40
CA TYR A 207 -18.78 -7.04 5.27
C TYR A 207 -20.16 -6.71 4.65
N PRO A 208 -21.16 -6.31 5.47
CA PRO A 208 -22.52 -6.02 5.00
C PRO A 208 -22.59 -4.99 3.88
N ASP A 209 -23.63 -5.03 3.07
CA ASP A 209 -23.83 -4.26 1.82
C ASP A 209 -23.71 -2.74 1.91
N LYS A 210 -23.89 -2.15 3.10
CA LYS A 210 -23.72 -0.71 3.31
C LYS A 210 -22.31 -0.19 3.02
N MET A 211 -21.35 -1.09 2.87
CA MET A 211 -19.95 -0.84 2.58
C MET A 211 -19.58 -0.97 1.11
N ARG A 212 -20.43 -0.59 0.21
CA ARG A 212 -20.10 -0.51 -1.21
C ARG A 212 -19.07 0.59 -1.45
N SER A 213 -17.81 0.30 -1.16
CA SER A 213 -16.74 1.09 -1.77
C SER A 213 -16.63 0.63 -3.22
N ARG A 214 -16.92 1.52 -4.14
CA ARG A 214 -16.74 1.25 -5.55
C ARG A 214 -15.24 1.28 -5.85
N ASN A 215 -14.70 0.17 -6.35
CA ASN A 215 -13.33 0.08 -6.82
C ASN A 215 -12.26 0.58 -5.82
N PRO A 216 -12.15 -0.02 -4.61
CA PRO A 216 -11.07 0.30 -3.69
C PRO A 216 -9.72 -0.05 -4.34
N THR A 217 -8.76 0.85 -4.22
CA THR A 217 -7.42 0.70 -4.81
C THR A 217 -6.34 0.49 -3.77
N VAL A 218 -6.47 1.13 -2.62
CA VAL A 218 -5.53 1.03 -1.50
C VAL A 218 -6.29 1.06 -0.20
N MET A 219 -5.85 0.29 0.76
CA MET A 219 -6.36 0.32 2.13
C MET A 219 -5.19 0.51 3.11
N VAL A 220 -5.35 1.44 4.06
CA VAL A 220 -4.35 1.75 5.08
C VAL A 220 -5.06 1.87 6.43
N GLN A 221 -4.49 1.27 7.47
CA GLN A 221 -4.96 1.48 8.83
C GLN A 221 -4.56 2.88 9.32
N ASP A 222 -5.46 3.56 10.02
CA ASP A 222 -5.14 4.80 10.71
C ASP A 222 -4.12 4.57 11.82
N ASN A 223 -3.18 5.52 12.00
CA ASN A 223 -2.10 5.37 12.97
C ASN A 223 -2.56 5.50 14.43
N GLU A 224 -3.66 6.20 14.67
CA GLU A 224 -4.14 6.55 16.02
C GLU A 224 -5.43 5.83 16.39
N GLN A 225 -6.28 5.52 15.39
CA GLN A 225 -7.63 5.02 15.58
C GLN A 225 -7.80 3.61 14.98
N ASP A 226 -8.85 2.90 15.40
CA ASP A 226 -9.14 1.54 14.94
C ASP A 226 -9.98 1.50 13.65
N TYR A 227 -9.82 2.45 12.78
CA TYR A 227 -10.46 2.48 11.47
C TYR A 227 -9.43 2.45 10.32
N PHE A 228 -9.93 2.26 9.12
CA PHE A 228 -9.14 2.18 7.90
C PHE A 228 -9.53 3.30 6.94
N TRP A 229 -8.55 3.74 6.16
CA TRP A 229 -8.75 4.61 5.03
C TRP A 229 -8.69 3.78 3.75
N LEU A 230 -9.74 3.88 2.93
CA LEU A 230 -9.80 3.25 1.62
C LEU A 230 -9.79 4.33 0.56
N ALA A 231 -8.75 4.36 -0.28
CA ALA A 231 -8.77 5.12 -1.51
C ALA A 231 -9.60 4.37 -2.55
N THR A 232 -10.44 5.06 -3.28
CA THR A 232 -11.33 4.47 -4.28
C THR A 232 -11.13 5.11 -5.64
N TRP A 233 -11.41 4.37 -6.69
CA TRP A 233 -11.41 4.91 -8.05
C TRP A 233 -12.74 5.61 -8.33
N GLY A 234 -12.76 6.94 -8.20
CA GLY A 234 -13.89 7.78 -8.57
C GLY A 234 -14.78 8.26 -7.41
N ASP A 235 -14.73 7.62 -6.24
CA ASP A 235 -15.58 7.98 -5.09
C ASP A 235 -14.80 8.69 -3.96
N GLY A 236 -13.51 9.01 -4.18
CA GLY A 236 -12.65 9.68 -3.19
C GLY A 236 -12.09 8.74 -2.13
N VAL A 237 -12.04 9.19 -0.88
CA VAL A 237 -11.50 8.43 0.26
C VAL A 237 -12.61 8.08 1.23
N VAL A 238 -12.67 6.83 1.61
CA VAL A 238 -13.66 6.28 2.53
C VAL A 238 -13.00 5.92 3.85
N ARG A 239 -13.58 6.38 4.95
CA ARG A 239 -13.23 5.91 6.30
C ARG A 239 -14.09 4.70 6.64
N PHE A 240 -13.46 3.63 7.04
CA PHE A 240 -14.09 2.39 7.41
C PHE A 240 -13.77 1.97 8.84
N ASP A 241 -14.80 1.73 9.63
CA ASP A 241 -14.69 1.19 10.98
C ASP A 241 -15.22 -0.26 10.99
N PRO A 242 -14.35 -1.28 11.19
CA PRO A 242 -14.77 -2.67 11.19
C PRO A 242 -15.70 -3.03 12.37
N SER A 243 -15.67 -2.28 13.48
CA SER A 243 -16.53 -2.51 14.64
C SER A 243 -17.97 -2.01 14.42
N ALA A 244 -18.15 -1.04 13.51
CA ALA A 244 -19.44 -0.45 13.16
C ALA A 244 -19.60 -0.34 11.63
N PRO A 245 -19.54 -1.45 10.89
CA PRO A 245 -19.44 -1.42 9.42
C PRO A 245 -20.65 -0.80 8.71
N GLY A 246 -21.80 -0.70 9.40
CA GLY A 246 -23.02 -0.14 8.82
C GLY A 246 -23.14 1.38 8.89
N ASP A 247 -22.46 2.04 9.83
CA ASP A 247 -22.70 3.45 10.18
C ASP A 247 -21.47 4.35 9.96
N SER A 248 -20.32 3.79 9.63
CA SER A 248 -19.03 4.46 9.73
C SER A 248 -18.41 4.94 8.41
N MET A 249 -19.10 4.82 7.29
CA MET A 249 -18.56 5.26 5.99
C MET A 249 -18.78 6.75 5.75
N PHE A 250 -17.75 7.55 5.98
CA PHE A 250 -17.70 8.93 5.49
C PHE A 250 -16.99 8.94 4.14
N VAL A 251 -17.69 9.33 3.09
CA VAL A 251 -17.09 9.52 1.76
C VAL A 251 -16.60 10.97 1.70
N TYR A 252 -15.31 11.17 1.62
CA TYR A 252 -14.73 12.45 1.31
C TYR A 252 -14.66 12.60 -0.22
N SER A 253 -15.81 12.95 -0.84
CA SER A 253 -15.88 13.14 -2.30
C SER A 253 -15.44 14.53 -2.75
N GLU A 254 -15.35 15.47 -1.83
CA GLU A 254 -14.89 16.82 -2.09
C GLU A 254 -13.49 17.03 -1.50
N ILE A 255 -12.49 16.44 -2.11
CA ILE A 255 -11.19 17.06 -2.11
C ILE A 255 -11.29 18.10 -3.24
N PRO A 256 -11.31 19.41 -2.96
CA PRO A 256 -11.14 20.42 -4.00
C PRO A 256 -9.66 20.42 -4.40
N VAL A 257 -9.17 19.29 -4.85
CA VAL A 257 -7.91 19.23 -5.56
C VAL A 257 -8.27 19.65 -6.96
N SER A 258 -8.08 20.91 -7.24
CA SER A 258 -8.01 21.41 -8.59
C SER A 258 -6.90 20.63 -9.30
N TYR A 259 -7.27 19.52 -9.93
CA TYR A 259 -6.40 18.76 -10.85
C TYR A 259 -5.81 19.62 -11.96
N THR A 260 -6.36 20.82 -12.15
CA THR A 260 -5.86 21.83 -13.09
C THR A 260 -4.49 22.41 -12.70
N HIS A 261 -4.12 22.43 -11.42
CA HIS A 261 -2.82 22.93 -11.00
C HIS A 261 -1.67 21.91 -11.17
N LEU A 262 -1.93 20.62 -11.08
CA LEU A 262 -0.91 19.60 -11.29
C LEU A 262 -0.60 19.43 -12.80
N ARG A 263 -1.58 19.58 -13.69
CA ARG A 263 -1.35 19.57 -15.14
C ARG A 263 -0.67 20.84 -15.67
N ALA A 264 -0.80 21.97 -14.99
CA ALA A 264 -0.17 23.23 -15.43
C ALA A 264 1.36 23.22 -15.28
N HIS A 265 1.91 22.38 -14.40
CA HIS A 265 3.35 22.22 -14.24
C HIS A 265 3.99 21.23 -15.21
N GLU A 266 3.21 20.28 -15.75
CA GLU A 266 3.73 19.32 -16.73
C GLU A 266 3.82 19.90 -18.16
N THR A 267 3.07 20.97 -18.45
CA THR A 267 3.07 21.59 -19.81
C THR A 267 4.14 22.68 -20.02
N THR A 268 4.88 23.06 -19.00
CA THR A 268 5.92 24.10 -19.09
C THR A 268 7.35 23.56 -19.30
N LEU A 269 7.52 22.24 -19.43
CA LEU A 269 8.83 21.60 -19.65
C LEU A 269 9.09 21.14 -21.09
N HIS A 270 8.26 21.56 -22.03
CA HIS A 270 8.48 21.31 -23.48
C HIS A 270 8.39 22.63 -24.29
N LEU A 271 9.34 23.54 -24.07
CA LEU A 271 9.74 24.56 -25.00
C LEU A 271 11.26 24.78 -24.93
#